data_17dc02da52902f993db8a8f84943cd06
#
_entry.id   17dc02da52902f993db8a8f84943cd06
#
_cell.length_a   1.000
_cell.length_b   1.000
_cell.length_c   1.000
_cell.angle_alpha   90.00
_cell.angle_beta   90.00
_cell.angle_gamma   90.00
#
_symmetry.space_group_name_H-M   'P 1'
#
loop_
_entity.id
_entity.type
_entity.pdbx_description
1 polymer ?
#
loop_
_entity_poly.entity_id
_entity_poly.type
_entity_poly.pdbx_seq_one_letter_code
_entity_poly.pdbx_strand_id
1 'polypeptide(L)'
;MKLRKLFAGVAAAATLLGGMAFGATTANAAEANISSTTITVNATDANQFYTKPVDTADLQANLRMFKYVELAKYVSDGNTGVELEGLVSGEAVDAAFAAAGYNDQTKGDSLNEWAWLGNTTLTAAQTTAFVNALKDLAVTDITPTASNGGKTQTFTFAEGGLYLIVDQSGKLVVEDNDTHKLVWNGNAPILAGTAITGAAPSVNNATGVLAAAGVVDLKSSKEETTKAGAVTWQKVDKNAAAPV
;
A
#
# COMPACT_ATOMS: atom_id res chain seq x y z
N MET A 1 -6.36 39.42 -11.68
CA MET A 1 -6.57 38.44 -10.58
C MET A 1 -5.76 37.20 -10.91
N LYS A 2 -4.72 36.89 -10.16
CA LYS A 2 -3.85 35.73 -10.39
C LYS A 2 -4.52 34.52 -9.74
N LEU A 3 -5.01 33.57 -10.54
CA LEU A 3 -5.45 32.26 -10.04
C LEU A 3 -4.25 31.55 -9.41
N ARG A 4 -4.25 31.45 -8.08
CA ARG A 4 -3.39 30.56 -7.35
C ARG A 4 -3.88 29.14 -7.65
N LYS A 5 -3.12 28.40 -8.47
CA LYS A 5 -3.28 26.96 -8.58
C LYS A 5 -2.97 26.36 -7.20
N LEU A 6 -4.01 26.09 -6.43
CA LEU A 6 -3.90 25.19 -5.29
C LEU A 6 -3.63 23.79 -5.86
N PHE A 7 -2.40 23.39 -5.84
CA PHE A 7 -2.09 21.97 -5.90
C PHE A 7 -2.62 21.37 -4.60
N ALA A 8 -3.81 20.79 -4.68
CA ALA A 8 -4.25 19.86 -3.66
C ALA A 8 -3.26 18.68 -3.73
N GLY A 9 -2.26 18.73 -2.85
CA GLY A 9 -1.35 17.62 -2.68
C GLY A 9 -2.18 16.41 -2.31
N VAL A 10 -2.25 15.45 -3.21
CA VAL A 10 -2.69 14.10 -2.87
C VAL A 10 -1.72 13.65 -1.79
N ALA A 11 -2.16 13.66 -0.55
CA ALA A 11 -1.42 13.01 0.51
C ALA A 11 -1.51 11.51 0.23
N ALA A 12 -0.62 11.04 -0.63
CA ALA A 12 -0.37 9.63 -0.81
C ALA A 12 0.22 9.12 0.50
N ALA A 13 -0.65 8.78 1.45
CA ALA A 13 -0.23 8.04 2.59
C ALA A 13 -0.13 6.59 2.13
N ALA A 14 1.06 6.16 1.77
CA ALA A 14 1.33 4.75 1.63
C ALA A 14 0.91 4.08 2.95
N THR A 15 0.14 3.03 2.87
CA THR A 15 -0.30 2.32 4.05
C THR A 15 0.82 1.39 4.48
N LEU A 16 1.62 1.85 5.42
CA LEU A 16 2.47 0.94 6.16
C LEU A 16 1.55 0.20 7.14
N LEU A 17 1.52 -1.10 7.03
CA LEU A 17 0.74 -1.96 7.89
C LEU A 17 1.12 -1.73 9.35
N GLY A 18 0.11 -1.46 10.16
CA GLY A 18 0.23 -1.56 11.61
C GLY A 18 0.64 -2.99 11.97
N GLY A 19 1.87 -3.14 12.45
CA GLY A 19 2.41 -4.42 12.85
C GLY A 19 1.53 -5.11 13.88
N MET A 20 1.25 -6.38 13.69
CA MET A 20 0.92 -7.23 14.81
C MET A 20 2.18 -7.40 15.65
N ALA A 21 2.13 -6.95 16.90
CA ALA A 21 3.17 -7.23 17.86
C ALA A 21 3.19 -8.76 18.11
N PHE A 22 4.14 -9.44 17.52
CA PHE A 22 4.42 -10.81 17.91
C PHE A 22 5.18 -10.75 19.24
N GLY A 23 4.50 -11.18 20.31
CA GLY A 23 5.13 -11.33 21.61
C GLY A 23 6.29 -12.31 21.51
N ALA A 24 7.46 -11.90 21.96
CA ALA A 24 8.63 -12.76 22.05
C ALA A 24 8.32 -13.91 23.04
N THR A 25 8.05 -15.09 22.51
CA THR A 25 8.11 -16.32 23.30
C THR A 25 9.38 -17.05 22.93
N THR A 26 10.29 -17.09 23.87
CA THR A 26 11.49 -17.93 23.84
C THR A 26 11.04 -19.38 23.97
N ALA A 27 10.92 -20.13 22.88
CA ALA A 27 11.11 -21.57 22.83
C ALA A 27 10.79 -22.10 21.43
N ASN A 28 11.76 -22.64 20.73
CA ASN A 28 11.63 -23.34 19.46
C ASN A 28 10.80 -22.55 18.42
N ALA A 29 11.30 -21.39 18.00
CA ALA A 29 10.69 -20.67 16.90
C ALA A 29 10.67 -21.58 15.67
N ALA A 30 9.47 -21.82 15.14
CA ALA A 30 9.32 -22.51 13.89
C ALA A 30 9.91 -21.65 12.77
N GLU A 31 10.44 -22.26 11.74
CA GLU A 31 10.95 -21.55 10.55
C GLU A 31 9.87 -20.62 9.98
N ALA A 32 10.26 -19.45 9.53
CA ALA A 32 9.34 -18.48 8.95
C ALA A 32 8.74 -19.06 7.66
N ASN A 33 7.41 -19.01 7.57
CA ASN A 33 6.71 -19.38 6.36
C ASN A 33 6.46 -18.13 5.50
N ILE A 34 7.16 -18.05 4.38
CA ILE A 34 7.11 -16.97 3.40
C ILE A 34 6.38 -17.39 2.11
N SER A 35 5.66 -18.50 2.13
CA SER A 35 5.00 -19.06 0.94
C SER A 35 3.70 -18.36 0.55
N SER A 36 3.21 -17.42 1.33
CA SER A 36 2.03 -16.63 0.96
C SER A 36 2.33 -15.76 -0.26
N THR A 37 1.44 -15.80 -1.24
CA THR A 37 1.56 -15.07 -2.51
C THR A 37 0.47 -14.02 -2.67
N THR A 38 -0.28 -13.69 -1.62
CA THR A 38 -1.43 -12.80 -1.71
C THR A 38 -1.28 -11.56 -0.84
N ILE A 39 -1.83 -10.45 -1.34
CA ILE A 39 -2.06 -9.22 -0.59
C ILE A 39 -3.53 -8.89 -0.68
N THR A 40 -4.18 -8.76 0.48
CA THR A 40 -5.59 -8.37 0.59
C THR A 40 -5.68 -6.88 0.94
N VAL A 41 -6.43 -6.14 0.15
CA VAL A 41 -6.64 -4.70 0.34
C VAL A 41 -8.09 -4.44 0.69
N ASN A 42 -8.34 -3.81 1.83
CA ASN A 42 -9.67 -3.45 2.30
C ASN A 42 -9.96 -1.97 2.07
N ALA A 43 -11.18 -1.67 1.65
CA ALA A 43 -11.70 -0.32 1.48
C ALA A 43 -12.87 -0.05 2.44
N THR A 44 -13.04 1.20 2.82
CA THR A 44 -14.22 1.63 3.59
C THR A 44 -15.46 1.69 2.70
N ASP A 45 -15.26 2.01 1.42
CA ASP A 45 -16.32 2.07 0.41
C ASP A 45 -15.88 1.28 -0.83
N ALA A 46 -16.77 0.44 -1.35
CA ALA A 46 -16.49 -0.37 -2.54
C ALA A 46 -16.08 0.48 -3.75
N ASN A 47 -16.70 1.65 -3.93
CA ASN A 47 -16.42 2.55 -5.05
C ASN A 47 -14.94 3.00 -5.14
N GLN A 48 -14.16 2.83 -4.08
CA GLN A 48 -12.72 3.08 -4.11
C GLN A 48 -11.98 2.16 -5.10
N PHE A 49 -12.53 0.99 -5.38
CA PHE A 49 -11.93 -0.01 -6.28
C PHE A 49 -12.50 -0.04 -7.69
N TYR A 50 -13.46 0.84 -8.01
CA TYR A 50 -14.18 0.77 -9.27
C TYR A 50 -14.03 2.06 -10.09
N THR A 51 -14.16 1.93 -11.40
CA THR A 51 -14.19 3.05 -12.35
C THR A 51 -15.62 3.52 -12.68
N LYS A 52 -16.61 2.72 -12.26
CA LYS A 52 -18.04 3.03 -12.27
C LYS A 52 -18.64 2.57 -10.94
N PRO A 53 -19.87 3.00 -10.58
CA PRO A 53 -20.54 2.47 -9.39
C PRO A 53 -20.51 0.94 -9.36
N VAL A 54 -20.25 0.40 -8.17
CA VAL A 54 -20.11 -1.05 -8.00
C VAL A 54 -21.38 -1.78 -8.41
N ASP A 55 -21.21 -2.80 -9.25
CA ASP A 55 -22.28 -3.75 -9.56
C ASP A 55 -22.17 -4.94 -8.60
N THR A 56 -23.14 -5.06 -7.69
CA THR A 56 -23.15 -6.14 -6.70
C THR A 56 -23.50 -7.51 -7.30
N ALA A 57 -24.01 -7.56 -8.53
CA ALA A 57 -24.28 -8.80 -9.26
C ALA A 57 -22.99 -9.32 -9.96
N ASP A 58 -22.08 -8.42 -10.33
CA ASP A 58 -20.79 -8.76 -10.93
C ASP A 58 -19.67 -7.90 -10.32
N LEU A 59 -19.09 -8.37 -9.24
CA LEU A 59 -18.01 -7.68 -8.53
C LEU A 59 -16.71 -7.61 -9.33
N GLN A 60 -16.57 -8.31 -10.44
CA GLN A 60 -15.39 -8.21 -11.31
C GLN A 60 -15.56 -7.14 -12.40
N ALA A 61 -16.77 -6.68 -12.64
CA ALA A 61 -17.04 -5.64 -13.62
C ALA A 61 -16.54 -4.27 -13.16
N ASN A 62 -15.95 -3.52 -14.09
CA ASN A 62 -15.50 -2.14 -13.87
C ASN A 62 -14.49 -1.92 -12.74
N LEU A 63 -13.73 -2.94 -12.37
CA LEU A 63 -12.60 -2.78 -11.45
C LEU A 63 -11.61 -1.74 -11.98
N ARG A 64 -10.93 -1.05 -11.07
CA ARG A 64 -9.80 -0.20 -11.41
C ARG A 64 -8.66 -1.03 -11.99
N MET A 65 -7.89 -0.42 -12.87
CA MET A 65 -6.70 -1.04 -13.45
C MET A 65 -5.51 -0.82 -12.51
N PHE A 66 -4.83 -1.89 -12.18
CA PHE A 66 -3.66 -1.84 -11.34
C PHE A 66 -2.44 -2.36 -12.09
N LYS A 67 -1.31 -1.78 -11.79
CA LYS A 67 0.00 -2.30 -12.16
C LYS A 67 0.81 -2.55 -10.91
N TYR A 68 1.77 -3.45 -11.01
CA TYR A 68 2.66 -3.74 -9.91
C TYR A 68 4.12 -3.87 -10.35
N VAL A 69 4.99 -3.78 -9.38
CA VAL A 69 6.37 -4.23 -9.43
C VAL A 69 6.67 -5.00 -8.15
N GLU A 70 7.36 -6.11 -8.29
CA GLU A 70 7.99 -6.81 -7.18
C GLU A 70 9.31 -6.10 -6.85
N LEU A 71 9.38 -5.49 -5.68
CA LEU A 71 10.55 -4.71 -5.26
C LEU A 71 11.63 -5.59 -4.68
N ALA A 72 11.22 -6.57 -3.88
CA ALA A 72 12.13 -7.51 -3.22
C ALA A 72 11.40 -8.82 -2.92
N LYS A 73 12.12 -9.92 -2.98
CA LYS A 73 11.64 -11.21 -2.50
C LYS A 73 12.04 -11.43 -1.04
N TYR A 74 11.33 -12.33 -0.39
CA TYR A 74 11.71 -12.82 0.93
C TYR A 74 12.74 -13.93 0.82
N VAL A 75 13.78 -13.84 1.61
CA VAL A 75 14.78 -14.90 1.77
C VAL A 75 14.92 -15.25 3.24
N SER A 76 15.10 -16.55 3.53
CA SER A 76 15.42 -16.98 4.90
C SER A 76 16.86 -16.63 5.21
N ASP A 77 17.11 -16.12 6.41
CA ASP A 77 18.46 -15.85 6.91
C ASP A 77 19.21 -17.12 7.38
N GLY A 78 18.60 -18.28 7.17
CA GLY A 78 19.16 -19.58 7.57
C GLY A 78 18.90 -19.93 9.06
N ASN A 79 18.24 -19.03 9.79
CA ASN A 79 17.78 -19.25 11.16
C ASN A 79 16.24 -19.17 11.22
N THR A 80 15.73 -18.19 11.93
CA THR A 80 14.28 -17.99 12.04
C THR A 80 13.82 -16.66 11.43
N GLY A 81 14.76 -15.89 10.88
CA GLY A 81 14.52 -14.59 10.30
C GLY A 81 14.23 -14.61 8.82
N VAL A 82 13.72 -13.49 8.36
CA VAL A 82 13.44 -13.20 6.95
C VAL A 82 14.10 -11.88 6.59
N GLU A 83 14.77 -11.85 5.46
CA GLU A 83 15.38 -10.66 4.90
C GLU A 83 14.74 -10.30 3.55
N LEU A 84 14.94 -9.06 3.12
CA LEU A 84 14.60 -8.60 1.77
C LEU A 84 15.82 -8.72 0.86
N GLU A 85 15.65 -9.44 -0.24
CA GLU A 85 16.57 -9.43 -1.36
C GLU A 85 15.97 -8.61 -2.51
N GLY A 86 16.58 -7.47 -2.82
CA GLY A 86 16.07 -6.54 -3.82
C GLY A 86 16.10 -7.12 -5.24
N LEU A 87 15.03 -6.90 -5.98
CA LEU A 87 14.87 -7.31 -7.37
C LEU A 87 14.96 -6.14 -8.36
N VAL A 88 14.92 -4.92 -7.85
CA VAL A 88 15.03 -3.69 -8.65
C VAL A 88 16.27 -2.90 -8.23
N SER A 89 16.83 -2.14 -9.18
CA SER A 89 18.03 -1.31 -8.99
C SER A 89 18.01 -0.11 -9.93
N GLY A 90 18.94 0.82 -9.74
CA GLY A 90 19.14 1.99 -10.58
C GLY A 90 18.70 3.30 -9.92
N GLU A 91 18.83 4.40 -10.64
CA GLU A 91 18.67 5.77 -10.11
C GLU A 91 17.35 6.01 -9.36
N ALA A 92 16.24 5.41 -9.82
CA ALA A 92 14.95 5.55 -9.14
C ALA A 92 14.95 4.85 -7.77
N VAL A 93 15.63 3.70 -7.66
CA VAL A 93 15.77 2.96 -6.42
C VAL A 93 16.68 3.70 -5.45
N ASP A 94 17.83 4.19 -5.94
CA ASP A 94 18.78 4.98 -5.15
C ASP A 94 18.10 6.25 -4.60
N ALA A 95 17.34 6.95 -5.45
CA ALA A 95 16.57 8.12 -5.05
C ALA A 95 15.48 7.79 -4.02
N ALA A 96 14.82 6.63 -4.15
CA ALA A 96 13.81 6.18 -3.20
C ALA A 96 14.41 5.90 -1.83
N PHE A 97 15.52 5.19 -1.76
CA PHE A 97 16.22 4.91 -0.51
C PHE A 97 16.76 6.18 0.15
N ALA A 98 17.34 7.10 -0.63
CA ALA A 98 17.77 8.40 -0.12
C ALA A 98 16.59 9.21 0.46
N ALA A 99 15.46 9.23 -0.24
CA ALA A 99 14.23 9.90 0.22
C ALA A 99 13.63 9.23 1.47
N ALA A 100 13.81 7.92 1.63
CA ALA A 100 13.44 7.18 2.84
C ALA A 100 14.38 7.48 4.03
N GLY A 101 15.54 8.08 3.77
CA GLY A 101 16.52 8.41 4.79
C GLY A 101 17.66 7.41 4.92
N TYR A 102 17.83 6.50 3.98
CA TYR A 102 18.99 5.63 3.93
C TYR A 102 20.24 6.42 3.60
N ASN A 103 21.25 6.32 4.44
CA ASN A 103 22.56 6.96 4.27
C ASN A 103 23.59 6.32 5.21
N ASP A 104 24.84 6.77 5.13
CA ASP A 104 25.94 6.20 5.94
C ASP A 104 25.73 6.30 7.45
N GLN A 105 24.93 7.25 7.96
CA GLN A 105 24.62 7.37 9.37
C GLN A 105 23.43 6.48 9.80
N THR A 106 22.51 6.18 8.90
CA THR A 106 21.28 5.45 9.21
C THR A 106 21.32 3.97 8.83
N LYS A 107 22.26 3.57 7.96
CA LYS A 107 22.37 2.18 7.49
C LYS A 107 22.71 1.19 8.63
N GLY A 108 23.34 1.65 9.71
CA GLY A 108 23.77 0.78 10.81
C GLY A 108 24.65 -0.37 10.33
N ASP A 109 24.37 -1.57 10.82
CA ASP A 109 25.06 -2.82 10.42
C ASP A 109 24.41 -3.51 9.22
N SER A 110 23.45 -2.87 8.54
CA SER A 110 22.77 -3.46 7.39
C SER A 110 23.72 -3.65 6.21
N LEU A 111 23.69 -4.84 5.61
CA LEU A 111 24.56 -5.21 4.50
C LEU A 111 24.27 -4.39 3.22
N ASN A 112 23.00 -4.01 3.04
CA ASN A 112 22.53 -3.21 1.91
C ASN A 112 21.24 -2.46 2.28
N GLU A 113 20.76 -1.62 1.38
CA GLU A 113 19.56 -0.80 1.56
C GLU A 113 18.29 -1.63 1.77
N TRP A 114 18.17 -2.80 1.17
CA TRP A 114 17.01 -3.68 1.33
C TRP A 114 16.96 -4.31 2.70
N ALA A 115 18.11 -4.79 3.20
CA ALA A 115 18.24 -5.28 4.57
C ALA A 115 17.93 -4.16 5.57
N TRP A 116 18.39 -2.93 5.32
CA TRP A 116 18.03 -1.78 6.12
C TRP A 116 16.52 -1.50 6.09
N LEU A 117 15.90 -1.51 4.92
CA LEU A 117 14.46 -1.28 4.76
C LEU A 117 13.65 -2.31 5.55
N GLY A 118 14.04 -3.58 5.48
CA GLY A 118 13.40 -4.67 6.24
C GLY A 118 13.42 -4.45 7.75
N ASN A 119 14.44 -3.76 8.26
CA ASN A 119 14.68 -3.51 9.68
C ASN A 119 14.29 -2.10 10.14
N THR A 120 13.77 -1.25 9.23
CA THR A 120 13.50 0.15 9.52
C THR A 120 12.01 0.44 9.50
N THR A 121 11.57 1.27 10.44
CA THR A 121 10.22 1.84 10.42
C THR A 121 10.27 3.21 9.75
N LEU A 122 9.64 3.32 8.59
CA LEU A 122 9.53 4.59 7.88
C LEU A 122 8.38 5.44 8.44
N THR A 123 8.60 6.73 8.54
CA THR A 123 7.50 7.69 8.75
C THR A 123 6.58 7.74 7.53
N ALA A 124 5.35 8.23 7.68
CA ALA A 124 4.42 8.38 6.57
C ALA A 124 4.98 9.27 5.44
N ALA A 125 5.77 10.30 5.78
CA ALA A 125 6.42 11.15 4.79
C ALA A 125 7.52 10.40 4.01
N GLN A 126 8.35 9.64 4.70
CA GLN A 126 9.39 8.81 4.10
C GLN A 126 8.79 7.72 3.21
N THR A 127 7.76 7.02 3.69
CA THR A 127 7.05 6.03 2.89
C THR A 127 6.45 6.63 1.63
N THR A 128 5.83 7.82 1.73
CA THR A 128 5.27 8.53 0.57
C THR A 128 6.36 8.92 -0.43
N ALA A 129 7.49 9.42 0.05
CA ALA A 129 8.61 9.79 -0.81
C ALA A 129 9.22 8.57 -1.50
N PHE A 130 9.45 7.47 -0.75
CA PHE A 130 9.92 6.20 -1.27
C PHE A 130 9.03 5.66 -2.39
N VAL A 131 7.74 5.55 -2.12
CA VAL A 131 6.76 5.04 -3.07
C VAL A 131 6.64 5.91 -4.32
N ASN A 132 6.65 7.25 -4.16
CA ASN A 132 6.57 8.16 -5.30
C ASN A 132 7.79 8.08 -6.22
N ALA A 133 8.96 7.79 -5.70
CA ALA A 133 10.15 7.57 -6.53
C ALA A 133 10.08 6.27 -7.33
N LEU A 134 9.37 5.25 -6.83
CA LEU A 134 9.32 3.91 -7.43
C LEU A 134 8.06 3.63 -8.26
N LYS A 135 7.01 4.46 -8.17
CA LYS A 135 5.69 4.14 -8.78
C LYS A 135 5.74 3.88 -10.29
N ASP A 136 6.67 4.51 -10.99
CA ASP A 136 6.81 4.36 -12.44
C ASP A 136 7.49 3.02 -12.84
N LEU A 137 8.05 2.29 -11.87
CA LEU A 137 8.53 0.92 -12.06
C LEU A 137 7.40 -0.11 -12.11
N ALA A 138 6.19 0.24 -11.67
CA ALA A 138 5.02 -0.63 -11.71
C ALA A 138 4.48 -0.70 -13.15
N VAL A 139 4.94 -1.69 -13.91
CA VAL A 139 4.64 -1.83 -15.34
C VAL A 139 3.82 -3.09 -15.66
N THR A 140 3.76 -4.06 -14.76
CA THR A 140 3.06 -5.33 -14.96
C THR A 140 1.60 -5.20 -14.54
N ASP A 141 0.69 -5.53 -15.43
CA ASP A 141 -0.75 -5.50 -15.13
C ASP A 141 -1.13 -6.57 -14.10
N ILE A 142 -2.05 -6.24 -13.21
CA ILE A 142 -2.62 -7.19 -12.25
C ILE A 142 -4.10 -6.90 -12.03
N THR A 143 -4.91 -7.96 -12.08
CA THR A 143 -6.34 -7.88 -11.80
C THR A 143 -6.63 -8.56 -10.48
N PRO A 144 -7.14 -7.85 -9.47
CA PRO A 144 -7.48 -8.46 -8.19
C PRO A 144 -8.79 -9.23 -8.27
N THR A 145 -9.01 -10.11 -7.30
CA THR A 145 -10.29 -10.76 -7.07
C THR A 145 -11.11 -9.98 -6.04
N ALA A 146 -12.30 -9.54 -6.44
CA ALA A 146 -13.21 -8.79 -5.58
C ALA A 146 -14.04 -9.70 -4.68
N SER A 147 -14.27 -9.27 -3.44
CA SER A 147 -15.12 -9.94 -2.45
C SER A 147 -15.76 -8.92 -1.49
N ASN A 148 -16.54 -9.41 -0.53
CA ASN A 148 -17.16 -8.57 0.51
C ASN A 148 -17.94 -7.36 -0.09
N GLY A 149 -18.79 -7.63 -1.08
CA GLY A 149 -19.57 -6.57 -1.76
C GLY A 149 -18.68 -5.53 -2.46
N GLY A 150 -17.51 -5.93 -2.93
CA GLY A 150 -16.54 -5.07 -3.61
C GLY A 150 -15.60 -4.28 -2.69
N LYS A 151 -15.73 -4.41 -1.37
CA LYS A 151 -14.89 -3.68 -0.40
C LYS A 151 -13.53 -4.33 -0.14
N THR A 152 -13.34 -5.55 -0.61
CA THR A 152 -12.09 -6.27 -0.44
C THR A 152 -11.58 -6.72 -1.78
N GLN A 153 -10.30 -6.46 -2.06
CA GLN A 153 -9.61 -6.90 -3.26
C GLN A 153 -8.40 -7.75 -2.87
N THR A 154 -8.28 -8.93 -3.47
CA THR A 154 -7.13 -9.82 -3.26
C THR A 154 -6.27 -9.85 -4.51
N PHE A 155 -5.05 -9.39 -4.38
CA PHE A 155 -4.01 -9.48 -5.40
C PHE A 155 -3.22 -10.77 -5.19
N THR A 156 -3.00 -11.54 -6.27
CA THR A 156 -2.24 -12.80 -6.23
C THR A 156 -1.00 -12.66 -7.10
N PHE A 157 0.14 -12.98 -6.55
CA PHE A 157 1.45 -12.89 -7.18
C PHE A 157 2.04 -14.29 -7.40
N ALA A 158 3.15 -14.36 -8.11
CA ALA A 158 3.85 -15.63 -8.35
C ALA A 158 4.59 -16.12 -7.10
N GLU A 159 5.18 -15.19 -6.34
CA GLU A 159 6.02 -15.48 -5.18
C GLU A 159 5.68 -14.58 -3.99
N GLY A 160 6.18 -14.95 -2.82
CA GLY A 160 6.09 -14.12 -1.61
C GLY A 160 7.17 -13.04 -1.62
N GLY A 161 6.78 -11.79 -1.34
CA GLY A 161 7.71 -10.67 -1.38
C GLY A 161 7.09 -9.33 -1.04
N LEU A 162 7.85 -8.28 -1.27
CA LEU A 162 7.45 -6.89 -1.12
C LEU A 162 7.05 -6.32 -2.49
N TYR A 163 5.83 -5.83 -2.58
CA TYR A 163 5.23 -5.33 -3.81
C TYR A 163 4.83 -3.87 -3.70
N LEU A 164 4.97 -3.14 -4.81
CA LEU A 164 4.36 -1.84 -5.02
C LEU A 164 3.25 -1.99 -6.06
N ILE A 165 2.02 -1.67 -5.66
CA ILE A 165 0.82 -1.73 -6.50
C ILE A 165 0.34 -0.31 -6.75
N VAL A 166 0.10 0.05 -8.01
CA VAL A 166 -0.25 1.41 -8.45
C VAL A 166 -1.56 1.38 -9.23
N ASP A 167 -2.53 2.19 -8.80
CA ASP A 167 -3.78 2.42 -9.53
C ASP A 167 -3.51 3.29 -10.75
N GLN A 168 -3.81 2.76 -11.93
CA GLN A 168 -3.69 3.43 -13.22
C GLN A 168 -5.01 4.06 -13.68
N SER A 169 -6.08 3.90 -12.91
CA SER A 169 -7.39 4.35 -13.29
C SER A 169 -7.59 5.83 -13.00
N GLY A 170 -8.50 6.43 -13.75
CA GLY A 170 -8.94 7.79 -13.51
C GLY A 170 -9.88 7.91 -12.30
N LYS A 171 -10.48 9.09 -12.18
CA LYS A 171 -11.49 9.38 -11.17
C LYS A 171 -12.79 8.60 -11.44
N LEU A 172 -13.41 8.11 -10.38
CA LEU A 172 -14.81 7.68 -10.42
C LEU A 172 -15.70 8.86 -10.01
N VAL A 173 -16.68 9.16 -10.85
CA VAL A 173 -17.72 10.13 -10.55
C VAL A 173 -19.02 9.39 -10.31
N VAL A 174 -19.57 9.55 -9.12
CA VAL A 174 -20.91 9.05 -8.75
C VAL A 174 -21.81 10.27 -8.55
N GLU A 175 -22.80 10.41 -9.38
CA GLU A 175 -23.82 11.45 -9.26
C GLU A 175 -25.01 10.87 -8.50
N ASP A 176 -25.25 11.41 -7.31
CA ASP A 176 -26.39 11.07 -6.48
C ASP A 176 -27.39 12.22 -6.59
N ASN A 177 -28.21 12.17 -7.61
CA ASN A 177 -29.19 13.20 -7.99
C ASN A 177 -28.59 14.59 -8.36
N ASP A 178 -29.43 15.54 -8.75
CA ASP A 178 -29.03 16.90 -9.14
C ASP A 178 -28.39 17.75 -8.03
N THR A 179 -28.19 17.20 -6.84
CA THR A 179 -27.76 17.95 -5.66
C THR A 179 -26.39 17.54 -5.11
N HIS A 180 -25.94 16.32 -5.40
CA HIS A 180 -24.66 15.82 -4.89
C HIS A 180 -23.87 15.13 -6.00
N LYS A 181 -22.62 15.48 -6.06
CA LYS A 181 -21.62 14.81 -6.91
C LYS A 181 -20.50 14.33 -6.02
N LEU A 182 -20.27 13.03 -6.04
CA LEU A 182 -19.19 12.38 -5.33
C LEU A 182 -18.13 11.94 -6.33
N VAL A 183 -16.91 12.38 -6.13
CA VAL A 183 -15.77 12.03 -6.97
C VAL A 183 -14.76 11.27 -6.12
N TRP A 184 -14.52 10.01 -6.45
CA TRP A 184 -13.41 9.26 -5.92
C TRP A 184 -12.18 9.48 -6.79
N ASN A 185 -11.13 10.00 -6.22
CA ASN A 185 -9.84 10.10 -6.90
C ASN A 185 -9.19 8.71 -7.02
N GLY A 186 -8.14 8.61 -7.83
CA GLY A 186 -7.32 7.40 -7.87
C GLY A 186 -6.75 7.05 -6.50
N ASN A 187 -6.49 5.77 -6.30
CA ASN A 187 -5.94 5.28 -5.04
C ASN A 187 -4.47 5.68 -4.87
N ALA A 188 -4.07 5.90 -3.63
CA ALA A 188 -2.66 6.02 -3.31
C ALA A 188 -1.93 4.71 -3.67
N PRO A 189 -0.68 4.77 -4.13
CA PRO A 189 0.12 3.58 -4.32
C PRO A 189 0.22 2.76 -3.03
N ILE A 190 0.17 1.45 -3.16
CA ILE A 190 0.15 0.49 -2.06
C ILE A 190 1.53 -0.19 -2.00
N LEU A 191 2.28 0.06 -0.95
CA LEU A 191 3.49 -0.68 -0.61
C LEU A 191 3.12 -1.74 0.44
N ALA A 192 3.21 -3.00 0.09
CA ALA A 192 2.84 -4.09 0.98
C ALA A 192 3.64 -5.35 0.69
N GLY A 193 3.87 -6.13 1.74
CA GLY A 193 4.40 -7.49 1.64
C GLY A 193 3.30 -8.52 1.73
N THR A 194 3.52 -9.67 1.13
CA THR A 194 2.71 -10.87 1.36
C THR A 194 2.89 -11.34 2.80
N ALA A 195 1.96 -12.14 3.32
CA ALA A 195 2.02 -12.55 4.71
C ALA A 195 3.25 -13.42 5.02
N ILE A 196 3.91 -13.11 6.13
CA ILE A 196 4.93 -13.94 6.75
C ILE A 196 4.30 -14.58 7.98
N THR A 197 4.31 -15.90 8.08
CA THR A 197 3.74 -16.65 9.21
C THR A 197 4.77 -17.63 9.77
N GLY A 198 4.52 -18.19 10.96
CA GLY A 198 5.40 -19.16 11.61
C GLY A 198 6.34 -18.53 12.63
N ALA A 199 7.61 -18.38 12.33
CA ALA A 199 8.57 -17.77 13.24
C ALA A 199 8.24 -16.32 13.52
N ALA A 200 8.49 -15.87 14.72
CA ALA A 200 8.64 -14.44 14.94
C ALA A 200 9.79 -13.97 14.04
N PRO A 201 9.60 -12.97 13.19
CA PRO A 201 10.73 -12.31 12.54
C PRO A 201 11.73 -11.93 13.62
N SER A 202 13.02 -11.96 13.31
CA SER A 202 14.05 -11.55 14.26
C SER A 202 13.62 -10.24 14.92
N VAL A 203 13.99 -10.06 16.16
CA VAL A 203 13.51 -8.99 17.06
C VAL A 203 13.44 -7.60 16.42
N ASN A 204 14.19 -7.36 15.37
CA ASN A 204 14.24 -6.09 14.66
C ASN A 204 13.19 -5.93 13.56
N ASN A 205 12.48 -6.98 13.18
CA ASN A 205 11.53 -6.97 12.05
C ASN A 205 10.09 -6.74 12.48
N ALA A 206 9.82 -6.68 13.78
CA ALA A 206 8.44 -6.58 14.31
C ALA A 206 7.72 -5.27 13.95
N THR A 207 8.43 -4.26 13.51
CA THR A 207 7.86 -2.92 13.20
C THR A 207 8.27 -2.37 11.85
N GLY A 208 9.12 -3.06 11.09
CA GLY A 208 9.58 -2.65 9.76
C GLY A 208 8.63 -3.05 8.63
N VAL A 209 9.06 -2.83 7.40
CA VAL A 209 8.34 -3.22 6.18
C VAL A 209 8.12 -4.74 6.12
N LEU A 210 8.99 -5.53 6.75
CA LEU A 210 8.85 -6.98 6.88
C LEU A 210 7.76 -7.44 7.85
N ALA A 211 7.16 -6.56 8.63
CA ALA A 211 5.99 -6.89 9.43
C ALA A 211 4.75 -7.08 8.52
N ALA A 212 4.91 -7.87 7.47
CA ALA A 212 3.91 -8.06 6.44
C ALA A 212 2.84 -9.03 6.91
N ALA A 213 1.60 -8.54 7.02
CA ALA A 213 0.44 -9.35 7.34
C ALA A 213 -0.33 -9.80 6.08
N GLY A 214 0.09 -9.40 4.89
CA GLY A 214 -0.63 -9.65 3.65
C GLY A 214 -1.99 -8.94 3.56
N VAL A 215 -2.26 -7.98 4.45
CA VAL A 215 -3.51 -7.22 4.51
C VAL A 215 -3.23 -5.73 4.65
N VAL A 216 -3.90 -4.92 3.85
CA VAL A 216 -3.73 -3.46 3.80
C VAL A 216 -5.09 -2.77 3.79
N ASP A 217 -5.19 -1.62 4.45
CA ASP A 217 -6.33 -0.74 4.29
C ASP A 217 -6.05 0.31 3.19
N LEU A 218 -6.96 0.40 2.22
CA LEU A 218 -6.83 1.32 1.10
C LEU A 218 -6.99 2.76 1.55
N LYS A 219 -6.15 3.62 1.01
CA LYS A 219 -6.27 5.06 1.16
C LYS A 219 -6.58 5.71 -0.17
N SER A 220 -7.68 6.43 -0.21
CA SER A 220 -8.07 7.28 -1.33
C SER A 220 -8.67 8.57 -0.79
N SER A 221 -8.82 9.55 -1.65
CA SER A 221 -9.55 10.78 -1.33
C SER A 221 -10.86 10.83 -2.11
N LYS A 222 -11.90 11.36 -1.47
CA LYS A 222 -13.14 11.70 -2.12
C LYS A 222 -13.37 13.20 -2.09
N GLU A 223 -14.00 13.69 -3.12
CA GLU A 223 -14.46 15.06 -3.26
C GLU A 223 -15.97 15.03 -3.35
N GLU A 224 -16.64 15.77 -2.49
CA GLU A 224 -18.09 15.88 -2.48
C GLU A 224 -18.48 17.33 -2.77
N THR A 225 -19.31 17.53 -3.79
CA THR A 225 -19.83 18.84 -4.17
C THR A 225 -21.32 18.85 -3.87
N THR A 226 -21.73 19.78 -3.01
CA THR A 226 -23.13 20.04 -2.71
C THR A 226 -23.70 21.14 -3.62
N LYS A 227 -25.02 21.25 -3.72
CA LYS A 227 -25.73 22.25 -4.53
C LYS A 227 -25.31 23.71 -4.25
N ALA A 228 -24.73 23.98 -3.09
CA ALA A 228 -24.23 25.30 -2.71
C ALA A 228 -22.85 25.63 -3.31
N GLY A 229 -22.25 24.73 -4.10
CA GLY A 229 -20.94 24.93 -4.72
C GLY A 229 -19.77 24.82 -3.74
N ALA A 230 -20.00 24.39 -2.51
CA ALA A 230 -18.93 24.10 -1.56
C ALA A 230 -18.33 22.73 -1.85
N VAL A 231 -17.02 22.70 -2.04
CA VAL A 231 -16.25 21.43 -2.17
C VAL A 231 -15.62 21.13 -0.82
N THR A 232 -15.98 20.02 -0.22
CA THR A 232 -15.37 19.52 1.01
C THR A 232 -14.46 18.34 0.69
N TRP A 233 -13.18 18.49 1.01
CA TRP A 233 -12.21 17.41 0.89
C TRP A 233 -12.20 16.60 2.18
N GLN A 234 -12.50 15.32 2.08
CA GLN A 234 -12.41 14.42 3.21
C GLN A 234 -11.34 13.37 2.95
N LYS A 235 -10.44 13.23 3.90
CA LYS A 235 -9.54 12.09 3.92
C LYS A 235 -10.34 10.87 4.35
N VAL A 236 -10.47 9.89 3.48
CA VAL A 236 -11.10 8.62 3.85
C VAL A 236 -10.07 7.83 4.66
N ASP A 237 -10.28 7.79 5.96
CA ASP A 237 -9.49 6.99 6.88
C ASP A 237 -10.39 5.91 7.48
N LYS A 238 -9.83 4.74 7.73
CA LYS A 238 -10.52 3.60 8.35
C LYS A 238 -11.22 3.97 9.66
N ASN A 239 -10.66 4.94 10.39
CA ASN A 239 -11.14 5.39 11.69
C ASN A 239 -11.89 6.71 11.64
N ALA A 240 -12.13 7.29 10.46
CA ALA A 240 -12.94 8.49 10.36
C ALA A 240 -14.38 8.13 10.66
N ALA A 241 -14.97 8.75 11.70
CA ALA A 241 -16.40 8.69 11.91
C ALA A 241 -17.09 9.22 10.64
N ALA A 242 -18.17 8.56 10.22
CA ALA A 242 -18.96 9.04 9.09
C ALA A 242 -19.34 10.51 9.33
N PRO A 243 -19.18 11.39 8.36
CA PRO A 243 -19.64 12.77 8.52
C PRO A 243 -21.15 12.75 8.77
N VAL A 244 -21.55 13.48 9.80
CA VAL A 244 -22.95 13.69 10.17
C VAL A 244 -23.58 14.65 9.17
#